data_9988942a32a03d99b01e59672a66a5b4
#
_entry.id   9988942a32a03d99b01e59672a66a5b4
#
_cell.length_a   1.000
_cell.length_b   1.000
_cell.length_c   1.000
_cell.angle_alpha   90.00
_cell.angle_beta   90.00
_cell.angle_gamma   90.00
#
_symmetry.space_group_name_H-M   'P 1'
#
loop_
_entity.id
_entity.type
_entity.pdbx_description
1 polymer ?
#
loop_
_entity_poly.entity_id
_entity_poly.type
_entity_poly.pdbx_seq_one_letter_code
_entity_poly.pdbx_strand_id
1 'polypeptide(L)'
;LYIDLTKGKYEFKETEKALIEKYIGAKGMGFALLDKLNPSPDPLSPENPLIFINGPFTGTKIQTSARTTLVTRSPLTGSALDSHCGGNFGPRMKFAGYDYIYIIGKAAKPTYLYIKEDKIEFRDASDLWGKGIYSTNDELIKLHPGKDPRVACIGPAGENLSHIACIGVDKHRQFGRGGSGAVMGAKNLKAVVIDGDIPVNGSNKKDIG
;
A
#
# COMPACT_ATOMS: atom_id res chain seq x y z
N LEU A 1 0.44 -5.07 9.10
CA LEU A 1 -0.82 -4.39 9.36
C LEU A 1 -1.92 -4.96 8.46
N TYR A 2 -3.03 -5.41 9.03
CA TYR A 2 -4.24 -5.83 8.32
C TYR A 2 -5.33 -4.80 8.51
N ILE A 3 -6.02 -4.44 7.43
CA ILE A 3 -7.09 -3.42 7.43
C ILE A 3 -8.33 -3.99 6.73
N ASP A 4 -9.47 -3.91 7.39
CA ASP A 4 -10.79 -4.25 6.82
C ASP A 4 -11.60 -2.94 6.70
N LEU A 5 -11.72 -2.45 5.47
CA LEU A 5 -12.43 -1.20 5.16
C LEU A 5 -13.94 -1.31 5.39
N THR A 6 -14.53 -2.51 5.22
CA THR A 6 -15.96 -2.73 5.44
C THR A 6 -16.31 -2.59 6.92
N LYS A 7 -15.46 -3.13 7.79
CA LYS A 7 -15.67 -3.07 9.24
C LYS A 7 -15.10 -1.80 9.88
N GLY A 8 -14.27 -1.03 9.16
CA GLY A 8 -13.54 0.10 9.73
C GLY A 8 -12.60 -0.32 10.86
N LYS A 9 -11.96 -1.50 10.72
CA LYS A 9 -11.09 -2.09 11.75
C LYS A 9 -9.71 -2.43 11.19
N TYR A 10 -8.75 -2.48 12.09
CA TYR A 10 -7.39 -2.94 11.76
C TYR A 10 -6.85 -3.86 12.85
N GLU A 11 -5.83 -4.62 12.50
CA GLU A 11 -5.15 -5.56 13.38
C GLU A 11 -3.64 -5.57 13.08
N PHE A 12 -2.83 -5.56 14.11
CA PHE A 12 -1.39 -5.78 13.99
C PHE A 12 -1.11 -7.28 14.12
N LYS A 13 -0.40 -7.83 13.13
CA LYS A 13 0.05 -9.23 13.15
C LYS A 13 1.54 -9.27 12.92
N GLU A 14 2.24 -10.04 13.73
CA GLU A 14 3.61 -10.39 13.42
C GLU A 14 3.69 -11.18 12.12
N THR A 15 4.74 -10.95 11.36
CA THR A 15 4.98 -11.72 10.14
C THR A 15 5.48 -13.11 10.53
N GLU A 16 4.78 -14.16 10.07
CA GLU A 16 5.13 -15.55 10.35
C GLU A 16 6.59 -15.83 9.95
N LYS A 17 7.40 -16.35 10.86
CA LYS A 17 8.81 -16.66 10.61
C LYS A 17 9.00 -17.57 9.40
N ALA A 18 8.17 -18.61 9.26
CA ALA A 18 8.20 -19.52 8.13
C ALA A 18 7.96 -18.81 6.77
N LEU A 19 7.12 -17.76 6.77
CA LEU A 19 6.87 -16.95 5.58
C LEU A 19 8.10 -16.12 5.19
N ILE A 20 8.78 -15.55 6.20
CA ILE A 20 10.02 -14.79 6.00
C ILE A 20 11.12 -15.72 5.49
N GLU A 21 11.35 -16.87 6.12
CA GLU A 21 12.40 -17.82 5.74
C GLU A 21 12.21 -18.37 4.32
N LYS A 22 10.97 -18.61 3.91
CA LYS A 22 10.67 -19.17 2.59
C LYS A 22 10.68 -18.14 1.46
N TYR A 23 10.17 -16.92 1.70
CA TYR A 23 9.91 -15.94 0.66
C TYR A 23 10.70 -14.63 0.82
N ILE A 24 11.40 -14.43 1.93
CA ILE A 24 12.24 -13.28 2.26
C ILE A 24 11.43 -11.96 2.40
N GLY A 25 10.60 -11.62 1.42
CA GLY A 25 9.79 -10.40 1.41
C GLY A 25 9.28 -10.05 0.01
N ALA A 26 8.80 -8.83 -0.15
CA ALA A 26 8.33 -8.25 -1.41
C ALA A 26 7.40 -9.18 -2.21
N LYS A 27 7.65 -9.36 -3.51
CA LYS A 27 6.84 -10.13 -4.44
C LYS A 27 6.55 -11.55 -3.96
N GLY A 28 7.58 -12.28 -3.52
CA GLY A 28 7.43 -13.69 -3.10
C GLY A 28 6.46 -13.84 -1.94
N MET A 29 6.65 -13.05 -0.89
CA MET A 29 5.75 -13.04 0.27
C MET A 29 4.35 -12.51 -0.11
N GLY A 30 4.27 -11.47 -0.95
CA GLY A 30 3.00 -10.92 -1.40
C GLY A 30 2.15 -11.95 -2.14
N PHE A 31 2.75 -12.75 -3.03
CA PHE A 31 2.04 -13.84 -3.70
C PHE A 31 1.65 -14.97 -2.76
N ALA A 32 2.50 -15.33 -1.79
CA ALA A 32 2.14 -16.31 -0.78
C ALA A 32 0.94 -15.87 0.08
N LEU A 33 0.83 -14.57 0.36
CA LEU A 33 -0.35 -14.00 1.04
C LEU A 33 -1.59 -14.02 0.16
N LEU A 34 -1.45 -13.75 -1.15
CA LEU A 34 -2.55 -13.78 -2.11
C LEU A 34 -3.05 -15.21 -2.35
N ASP A 35 -2.15 -16.19 -2.42
CA ASP A 35 -2.45 -17.60 -2.65
C ASP A 35 -3.26 -18.27 -1.53
N LYS A 36 -3.23 -17.71 -0.32
CA LYS A 36 -4.10 -18.15 0.80
C LYS A 36 -5.59 -17.97 0.50
N LEU A 37 -5.95 -17.20 -0.56
CA LEU A 37 -7.33 -16.98 -0.98
C LEU A 37 -7.75 -18.02 -2.03
N ASN A 38 -8.41 -19.05 -1.60
CA ASN A 38 -8.96 -20.09 -2.49
C ASN A 38 -10.45 -20.35 -2.12
N PRO A 39 -11.41 -20.15 -3.04
CA PRO A 39 -11.23 -19.70 -4.42
C PRO A 39 -10.75 -18.25 -4.54
N SER A 40 -10.03 -17.95 -5.63
CA SER A 40 -9.59 -16.57 -5.91
C SER A 40 -10.77 -15.64 -6.10
N PRO A 41 -10.81 -14.49 -5.41
CA PRO A 41 -11.91 -13.53 -5.51
C PRO A 41 -11.95 -12.84 -6.88
N ASP A 42 -13.10 -12.27 -7.23
CA ASP A 42 -13.19 -11.33 -8.34
C ASP A 42 -12.24 -10.13 -8.10
N PRO A 43 -11.52 -9.66 -9.15
CA PRO A 43 -10.52 -8.58 -8.98
C PRO A 43 -11.06 -7.29 -8.39
N LEU A 44 -12.32 -6.94 -8.62
CA LEU A 44 -12.93 -5.72 -8.09
C LEU A 44 -13.78 -5.95 -6.84
N SER A 45 -13.84 -7.19 -6.35
CA SER A 45 -14.59 -7.51 -5.14
C SER A 45 -13.90 -7.00 -3.87
N PRO A 46 -14.65 -6.77 -2.79
CA PRO A 46 -14.08 -6.40 -1.49
C PRO A 46 -13.05 -7.39 -0.95
N GLU A 47 -13.19 -8.68 -1.27
CA GLU A 47 -12.34 -9.78 -0.82
C GLU A 47 -10.96 -9.78 -1.48
N ASN A 48 -10.83 -9.21 -2.71
CA ASN A 48 -9.53 -9.09 -3.35
C ASN A 48 -8.62 -8.15 -2.53
N PRO A 49 -7.48 -8.61 -2.01
CA PRO A 49 -6.62 -7.75 -1.20
C PRO A 49 -5.83 -6.76 -2.06
N LEU A 50 -5.53 -5.62 -1.47
CA LEU A 50 -4.52 -4.69 -1.94
C LEU A 50 -3.36 -4.74 -0.95
N ILE A 51 -2.21 -5.30 -1.35
CA ILE A 51 -1.09 -5.59 -0.46
C ILE A 51 0.10 -4.72 -0.84
N PHE A 52 0.41 -3.70 -0.02
CA PHE A 52 1.68 -2.98 -0.11
C PHE A 52 2.71 -3.74 0.72
N ILE A 53 3.83 -4.11 0.14
CA ILE A 53 4.84 -4.96 0.79
C ILE A 53 6.26 -4.56 0.41
N ASN A 54 7.15 -4.58 1.38
CA ASN A 54 8.55 -4.21 1.23
C ASN A 54 9.47 -5.43 1.22
N GLY A 55 10.66 -5.22 0.67
CA GLY A 55 11.78 -6.14 0.85
C GLY A 55 12.53 -5.90 2.18
N PRO A 56 13.42 -6.80 2.57
CA PRO A 56 14.14 -6.71 3.84
C PRO A 56 15.07 -5.49 3.94
N PHE A 57 15.61 -5.03 2.82
CA PHE A 57 16.55 -3.90 2.79
C PHE A 57 15.87 -2.53 2.64
N THR A 58 14.53 -2.50 2.44
CA THR A 58 13.80 -1.23 2.32
C THR A 58 13.91 -0.45 3.63
N GLY A 59 14.27 0.84 3.52
CA GLY A 59 14.46 1.71 4.69
C GLY A 59 15.85 1.64 5.33
N THR A 60 16.75 0.77 4.84
CA THR A 60 18.16 0.73 5.24
C THR A 60 19.00 1.70 4.39
N LYS A 61 20.28 1.85 4.72
CA LYS A 61 21.26 2.64 3.95
C LYS A 61 21.74 1.94 2.67
N ILE A 62 21.31 0.71 2.40
CA ILE A 62 21.68 0.00 1.17
C ILE A 62 21.09 0.74 -0.03
N GLN A 63 21.96 1.10 -0.96
CA GLN A 63 21.56 1.83 -2.15
C GLN A 63 20.55 1.06 -3.00
N THR A 64 19.63 1.79 -3.65
CA THR A 64 18.58 1.24 -4.55
C THR A 64 17.58 0.28 -3.92
N SER A 65 17.53 0.18 -2.59
CA SER A 65 16.64 -0.73 -1.85
C SER A 65 15.24 -0.17 -1.55
N ALA A 66 14.93 1.06 -1.95
CA ALA A 66 13.68 1.76 -1.60
C ALA A 66 12.45 1.34 -2.42
N ARG A 67 12.44 0.12 -2.98
CA ARG A 67 11.28 -0.35 -3.75
C ARG A 67 10.21 -0.95 -2.87
N THR A 68 8.96 -0.54 -3.15
CA THR A 68 7.75 -1.17 -2.62
C THR A 68 7.09 -1.99 -3.72
N THR A 69 6.60 -3.14 -3.39
CA THR A 69 5.78 -3.99 -4.25
C THR A 69 4.33 -3.86 -3.85
N LEU A 70 3.45 -3.77 -4.82
CA LEU A 70 2.02 -3.93 -4.66
C LEU A 70 1.63 -5.29 -5.22
N VAL A 71 0.87 -6.06 -4.45
CA VAL A 71 0.32 -7.35 -4.89
C VAL A 71 -1.19 -7.34 -4.74
N THR A 72 -1.87 -7.84 -5.77
CA THR A 72 -3.34 -7.97 -5.82
C THR A 72 -3.73 -8.92 -6.96
N ARG A 73 -5.01 -9.16 -7.17
CA ARG A 73 -5.52 -9.75 -8.39
C ARG A 73 -5.84 -8.65 -9.41
N SER A 74 -5.37 -8.79 -10.63
CA SER A 74 -5.50 -7.79 -11.69
C SER A 74 -6.89 -7.79 -12.32
N PRO A 75 -7.59 -6.65 -12.37
CA PRO A 75 -8.82 -6.54 -13.15
C PRO A 75 -8.58 -6.56 -14.67
N LEU A 76 -7.35 -6.26 -15.11
CA LEU A 76 -7.00 -6.29 -16.52
C LEU A 76 -6.78 -7.72 -17.04
N THR A 77 -6.14 -8.58 -16.25
CA THR A 77 -5.73 -9.92 -16.71
C THR A 77 -6.46 -11.06 -16.00
N GLY A 78 -7.16 -10.80 -14.90
CA GLY A 78 -7.75 -11.81 -14.04
C GLY A 78 -6.73 -12.66 -13.26
N SER A 79 -5.44 -12.37 -13.39
CA SER A 79 -4.34 -13.12 -12.78
C SER A 79 -3.77 -12.41 -11.55
N ALA A 80 -2.89 -13.08 -10.82
CA ALA A 80 -2.08 -12.45 -9.79
C ALA A 80 -1.20 -11.36 -10.42
N LEU A 81 -1.15 -10.20 -9.76
CA LEU A 81 -0.43 -9.01 -10.20
C LEU A 81 0.64 -8.65 -9.18
N ASP A 82 1.83 -8.35 -9.66
CA ASP A 82 2.79 -7.54 -8.94
C ASP A 82 3.09 -6.24 -9.71
N SER A 83 3.15 -5.14 -9.00
CA SER A 83 3.58 -3.85 -9.53
C SER A 83 4.57 -3.22 -8.57
N HIS A 84 5.61 -2.57 -9.09
CA HIS A 84 6.71 -2.07 -8.27
C HIS A 84 6.85 -0.57 -8.40
N CYS A 85 7.01 0.10 -7.27
CA CYS A 85 7.21 1.54 -7.21
C CYS A 85 8.47 1.88 -6.43
N GLY A 86 9.26 2.81 -6.95
CA GLY A 86 10.38 3.41 -6.23
C GLY A 86 9.93 4.64 -5.43
N GLY A 87 10.88 5.35 -4.84
CA GLY A 87 10.62 6.54 -4.02
C GLY A 87 10.60 6.22 -2.53
N ASN A 88 10.03 7.13 -1.73
CA ASN A 88 10.15 7.06 -0.28
C ASN A 88 8.93 6.45 0.45
N PHE A 89 7.88 6.07 -0.26
CA PHE A 89 6.70 5.44 0.34
C PHE A 89 7.05 4.14 1.07
N GLY A 90 7.86 3.26 0.45
CA GLY A 90 8.31 2.03 1.06
C GLY A 90 9.18 2.23 2.31
N PRO A 91 10.26 3.03 2.24
CA PRO A 91 11.02 3.40 3.43
C PRO A 91 10.14 3.98 4.54
N ARG A 92 9.21 4.86 4.22
CA ARG A 92 8.29 5.44 5.21
C ARG A 92 7.36 4.40 5.84
N MET A 93 6.92 3.42 5.05
CA MET A 93 6.15 2.27 5.57
C MET A 93 6.96 1.45 6.57
N LYS A 94 8.26 1.22 6.32
CA LYS A 94 9.17 0.57 7.28
C LYS A 94 9.40 1.42 8.54
N PHE A 95 9.53 2.74 8.39
CA PHE A 95 9.67 3.66 9.51
C PHE A 95 8.37 3.82 10.31
N ALA A 96 7.24 3.47 9.74
CA ALA A 96 5.98 3.31 10.47
C ALA A 96 5.84 1.94 11.17
N GLY A 97 6.82 1.04 11.01
CA GLY A 97 6.86 -0.27 11.67
C GLY A 97 6.27 -1.41 10.86
N TYR A 98 6.04 -1.24 9.54
CA TYR A 98 5.34 -2.25 8.75
C TYR A 98 6.18 -2.85 7.63
N ASP A 99 6.25 -4.19 7.58
CA ASP A 99 6.78 -4.93 6.44
C ASP A 99 5.76 -4.97 5.30
N TYR A 100 4.47 -5.09 5.65
CA TYR A 100 3.39 -5.02 4.68
C TYR A 100 2.10 -4.46 5.30
N ILE A 101 1.25 -3.90 4.41
CA ILE A 101 -0.09 -3.44 4.70
C ILE A 101 -1.05 -4.22 3.80
N TYR A 102 -1.93 -5.00 4.42
CA TYR A 102 -2.91 -5.85 3.76
C TYR A 102 -4.30 -5.25 3.91
N ILE A 103 -4.91 -4.84 2.80
CA ILE A 103 -6.17 -4.09 2.81
C ILE A 103 -7.24 -4.90 2.10
N ILE A 104 -8.32 -5.22 2.81
CA ILE A 104 -9.54 -5.85 2.27
C ILE A 104 -10.77 -4.99 2.57
N GLY A 105 -11.91 -5.45 2.06
CA GLY A 105 -13.18 -4.79 2.28
C GLY A 105 -13.40 -3.62 1.33
N LYS A 106 -14.55 -2.96 1.53
CA LYS A 106 -14.96 -1.76 0.82
C LYS A 106 -15.53 -0.76 1.81
N ALA A 107 -15.01 0.46 1.83
CA ALA A 107 -15.55 1.54 2.65
C ALA A 107 -16.95 1.95 2.15
N ALA A 108 -17.83 2.35 3.07
CA ALA A 108 -19.20 2.78 2.73
C ALA A 108 -19.22 4.07 1.89
N LYS A 109 -18.19 4.91 2.03
CA LYS A 109 -18.02 6.17 1.31
C LYS A 109 -16.54 6.37 0.95
N PRO A 110 -16.22 7.34 0.04
CA PRO A 110 -14.84 7.69 -0.24
C PRO A 110 -14.03 7.90 1.04
N THR A 111 -12.95 7.15 1.18
CA THR A 111 -12.15 7.10 2.40
C THR A 111 -10.66 7.17 2.04
N TYR A 112 -9.85 7.76 2.91
CA TYR A 112 -8.42 7.56 2.88
C TYR A 112 -7.91 7.08 4.24
N LEU A 113 -6.79 6.36 4.20
CA LEU A 113 -6.11 5.90 5.40
C LEU A 113 -4.99 6.87 5.76
N TYR A 114 -4.94 7.27 7.04
CA TYR A 114 -3.76 7.92 7.61
C TYR A 114 -3.11 6.97 8.60
N ILE A 115 -1.88 6.63 8.34
CA ILE A 115 -1.10 5.63 9.08
C ILE A 115 0.13 6.33 9.64
N LYS A 116 0.19 6.45 10.96
CA LYS A 116 1.36 6.96 11.66
C LYS A 116 1.69 6.03 12.81
N GLU A 117 2.69 5.18 12.59
CA GLU A 117 3.09 4.15 13.54
C GLU A 117 1.88 3.30 13.98
N ASP A 118 1.54 3.24 15.25
CA ASP A 118 0.39 2.49 15.78
C ASP A 118 -0.97 3.21 15.61
N LYS A 119 -0.95 4.46 15.14
CA LYS A 119 -2.16 5.26 14.91
C LYS A 119 -2.67 5.07 13.48
N ILE A 120 -3.78 4.36 13.33
CA ILE A 120 -4.43 4.12 12.05
C ILE A 120 -5.79 4.82 12.03
N GLU A 121 -5.99 5.73 11.10
CA GLU A 121 -7.23 6.49 10.98
C GLU A 121 -7.89 6.27 9.61
N PHE A 122 -9.20 6.06 9.65
CA PHE A 122 -10.08 6.04 8.47
C PHE A 122 -10.70 7.43 8.34
N ARG A 123 -10.35 8.17 7.31
CA ARG A 123 -10.78 9.55 7.12
C ARG A 123 -11.62 9.73 5.87
N ASP A 124 -12.56 10.65 5.91
CA ASP A 124 -13.39 11.00 4.78
C ASP A 124 -12.56 11.57 3.63
N ALA A 125 -12.78 11.06 2.43
CA ALA A 125 -12.13 11.49 1.20
C ALA A 125 -13.13 12.07 0.18
N SER A 126 -14.35 12.41 0.59
CA SER A 126 -15.40 12.91 -0.32
C SER A 126 -14.94 14.15 -1.08
N ASP A 127 -14.26 15.07 -0.42
CA ASP A 127 -13.73 16.30 -1.03
C ASP A 127 -12.51 16.05 -1.94
N LEU A 128 -11.90 14.88 -1.85
CA LEU A 128 -10.76 14.46 -2.68
C LEU A 128 -11.20 13.63 -3.88
N TRP A 129 -12.41 13.08 -3.85
CA TRP A 129 -12.94 12.25 -4.95
C TRP A 129 -13.15 13.10 -6.19
N GLY A 130 -12.76 12.58 -7.35
CA GLY A 130 -12.71 13.32 -8.61
C GLY A 130 -11.42 14.10 -8.86
N LYS A 131 -10.59 14.33 -7.82
CA LYS A 131 -9.31 15.04 -7.99
C LYS A 131 -8.22 14.11 -8.54
N GLY A 132 -7.35 14.71 -9.36
CA GLY A 132 -6.18 14.01 -9.90
C GLY A 132 -5.12 13.70 -8.82
N ILE A 133 -4.16 12.84 -9.17
CA ILE A 133 -3.10 12.37 -8.27
C ILE A 133 -2.31 13.55 -7.67
N TYR A 134 -1.95 14.56 -8.46
CA TYR A 134 -1.14 15.70 -8.01
C TYR A 134 -1.87 16.52 -6.94
N SER A 135 -3.12 16.91 -7.23
CA SER A 135 -3.94 17.70 -6.29
C SER A 135 -4.22 16.93 -5.01
N THR A 136 -4.57 15.64 -5.13
CA THR A 136 -4.82 14.76 -3.98
C THR A 136 -3.57 14.66 -3.10
N ASN A 137 -2.40 14.46 -3.70
CA ASN A 137 -1.14 14.40 -2.96
C ASN A 137 -0.86 15.70 -2.20
N ASP A 138 -1.00 16.85 -2.86
CA ASP A 138 -0.69 18.15 -2.25
C ASP A 138 -1.62 18.47 -1.07
N GLU A 139 -2.90 18.20 -1.24
CA GLU A 139 -3.87 18.40 -0.17
C GLU A 139 -3.60 17.49 1.02
N LEU A 140 -3.32 16.20 0.79
CA LEU A 140 -3.04 15.26 1.87
C LEU A 140 -1.75 15.58 2.62
N ILE A 141 -0.68 15.99 1.91
CA ILE A 141 0.56 16.45 2.55
C ILE A 141 0.30 17.70 3.41
N LYS A 142 -0.52 18.65 2.91
CA LYS A 142 -0.89 19.83 3.66
C LYS A 142 -1.75 19.53 4.90
N LEU A 143 -2.66 18.57 4.80
CA LEU A 143 -3.54 18.13 5.90
C LEU A 143 -2.78 17.35 7.00
N HIS A 144 -1.68 16.71 6.62
CA HIS A 144 -0.88 15.90 7.53
C HIS A 144 0.56 16.42 7.63
N PRO A 145 0.77 17.58 8.26
CA PRO A 145 2.11 18.10 8.48
C PRO A 145 2.86 17.19 9.44
N GLY A 146 3.71 16.33 8.90
CA GLY A 146 4.57 15.40 9.61
C GLY A 146 6.03 15.63 9.23
N LYS A 147 6.91 14.72 9.67
CA LYS A 147 8.33 14.84 9.34
C LYS A 147 8.59 14.62 7.84
N ASP A 148 7.93 13.62 7.27
CA ASP A 148 8.05 13.31 5.85
C ASP A 148 6.92 12.37 5.38
N PRO A 149 5.63 12.78 5.47
CA PRO A 149 4.51 11.95 5.08
C PRO A 149 4.55 11.62 3.59
N ARG A 150 4.17 10.39 3.23
CA ARG A 150 4.16 9.88 1.86
C ARG A 150 2.77 9.41 1.48
N VAL A 151 2.41 9.64 0.23
CA VAL A 151 1.05 9.42 -0.26
C VAL A 151 1.06 8.45 -1.44
N ALA A 152 0.25 7.40 -1.34
CA ALA A 152 -0.18 6.59 -2.47
C ALA A 152 -1.66 6.86 -2.73
N CYS A 153 -2.05 7.32 -3.93
CA CYS A 153 -3.42 7.70 -4.23
C CYS A 153 -3.83 7.38 -5.67
N ILE A 154 -5.15 7.35 -5.89
CA ILE A 154 -5.75 7.21 -7.22
C ILE A 154 -6.31 8.54 -7.72
N GLY A 155 -6.33 8.68 -9.04
CA GLY A 155 -7.08 9.72 -9.74
C GLY A 155 -8.41 9.19 -10.28
N PRO A 156 -9.12 10.00 -11.10
CA PRO A 156 -10.42 9.65 -11.67
C PRO A 156 -10.45 8.32 -12.43
N ALA A 157 -9.35 7.91 -13.06
CA ALA A 157 -9.27 6.61 -13.73
C ALA A 157 -9.48 5.43 -12.76
N GLY A 158 -8.88 5.49 -11.56
CA GLY A 158 -9.08 4.47 -10.52
C GLY A 158 -10.49 4.52 -9.94
N GLU A 159 -11.00 5.72 -9.67
CA GLU A 159 -12.36 5.94 -9.17
C GLU A 159 -13.44 5.40 -10.12
N ASN A 160 -13.21 5.54 -11.43
CA ASN A 160 -14.08 5.02 -12.49
C ASN A 160 -13.74 3.58 -12.90
N LEU A 161 -12.95 2.86 -12.11
CA LEU A 161 -12.63 1.44 -12.27
C LEU A 161 -11.99 1.09 -13.62
N SER A 162 -11.24 2.01 -14.23
CA SER A 162 -10.49 1.72 -15.45
C SER A 162 -9.48 0.60 -15.18
N HIS A 163 -9.55 -0.49 -15.95
CA HIS A 163 -8.71 -1.68 -15.76
C HIS A 163 -7.22 -1.45 -16.01
N ILE A 164 -6.84 -0.27 -16.50
CA ILE A 164 -5.44 0.16 -16.66
C ILE A 164 -5.04 1.25 -15.66
N ALA A 165 -5.92 1.60 -14.72
CA ALA A 165 -5.64 2.65 -13.74
C ALA A 165 -4.46 2.27 -12.85
N CYS A 166 -3.56 3.24 -12.64
CA CYS A 166 -2.43 3.12 -11.72
C CYS A 166 -2.73 3.74 -10.35
N ILE A 167 -1.89 3.42 -9.37
CA ILE A 167 -1.80 4.15 -8.10
C ILE A 167 -0.57 5.05 -8.18
N GLY A 168 -0.77 6.37 -8.07
CA GLY A 168 0.32 7.34 -8.01
C GLY A 168 0.93 7.40 -6.63
N VAL A 169 2.26 7.57 -6.57
CA VAL A 169 3.02 7.67 -5.33
C VAL A 169 3.87 8.93 -5.39
N ASP A 170 3.76 9.78 -4.38
CA ASP A 170 4.55 11.02 -4.27
C ASP A 170 4.57 11.83 -5.59
N LYS A 171 3.43 11.91 -6.28
CA LYS A 171 3.20 12.53 -7.60
C LYS A 171 3.89 11.83 -8.79
N HIS A 172 5.17 11.50 -8.66
CA HIS A 172 6.04 11.17 -9.80
C HIS A 172 6.33 9.68 -9.96
N ARG A 173 5.90 8.85 -9.02
CA ARG A 173 6.06 7.39 -9.04
C ARG A 173 4.73 6.71 -9.16
N GLN A 174 4.71 5.48 -9.68
CA GLN A 174 3.45 4.78 -9.89
C GLN A 174 3.60 3.27 -9.74
N PHE A 175 2.58 2.63 -9.17
CA PHE A 175 2.28 1.24 -9.41
C PHE A 175 1.48 1.17 -10.72
N GLY A 176 2.19 1.09 -11.83
CA GLY A 176 1.69 1.46 -13.16
C GLY A 176 1.04 0.34 -13.95
N ARG A 177 1.10 -0.92 -13.52
CA ARG A 177 0.61 -2.07 -14.30
C ARG A 177 -0.58 -2.76 -13.67
N GLY A 178 -1.40 -3.41 -14.53
CA GLY A 178 -2.42 -4.39 -14.17
C GLY A 178 -3.67 -3.86 -13.50
N GLY A 179 -3.89 -2.53 -13.49
CA GLY A 179 -5.14 -1.95 -13.02
C GLY A 179 -5.30 -1.89 -11.50
N SER A 180 -4.20 -1.87 -10.75
CA SER A 180 -4.25 -1.76 -9.28
C SER A 180 -5.03 -0.55 -8.77
N GLY A 181 -5.05 0.56 -9.54
CA GLY A 181 -5.85 1.73 -9.23
C GLY A 181 -7.35 1.46 -9.24
N ALA A 182 -7.84 0.60 -10.13
CA ALA A 182 -9.24 0.17 -10.13
C ALA A 182 -9.59 -0.68 -8.91
N VAL A 183 -8.68 -1.56 -8.48
CA VAL A 183 -8.85 -2.34 -7.23
C VAL A 183 -8.99 -1.40 -6.03
N MET A 184 -8.16 -0.37 -5.96
CA MET A 184 -8.22 0.64 -4.90
C MET A 184 -9.53 1.45 -4.97
N GLY A 185 -9.96 1.85 -6.18
CA GLY A 185 -11.23 2.56 -6.41
C GLY A 185 -12.46 1.72 -6.05
N ALA A 186 -12.47 0.41 -6.40
CA ALA A 186 -13.54 -0.51 -6.05
C ALA A 186 -13.75 -0.63 -4.53
N LYS A 187 -12.71 -0.36 -3.74
CA LYS A 187 -12.75 -0.31 -2.28
C LYS A 187 -13.20 1.03 -1.70
N ASN A 188 -13.56 2.00 -2.54
CA ASN A 188 -13.77 3.40 -2.14
C ASN A 188 -12.56 4.00 -1.40
N LEU A 189 -11.36 3.50 -1.68
CA LEU A 189 -10.11 3.95 -1.06
C LEU A 189 -9.42 4.96 -1.98
N LYS A 190 -9.43 6.23 -1.59
CA LYS A 190 -8.81 7.32 -2.36
C LYS A 190 -7.31 7.37 -2.21
N ALA A 191 -6.82 7.18 -0.99
CA ALA A 191 -5.41 7.30 -0.68
C ALA A 191 -5.00 6.51 0.56
N VAL A 192 -3.68 6.25 0.64
CA VAL A 192 -2.97 5.81 1.85
C VAL A 192 -1.88 6.82 2.11
N VAL A 193 -1.96 7.49 3.25
CA VAL A 193 -0.94 8.42 3.74
C VAL A 193 -0.16 7.71 4.84
N ILE A 194 1.16 7.67 4.70
CA ILE A 194 2.04 7.03 5.69
C ILE A 194 3.04 8.04 6.21
N ASP A 195 3.13 8.14 7.53
CA ASP A 195 4.17 8.84 8.26
C ASP A 195 4.75 7.90 9.32
N GLY A 196 6.03 8.01 9.62
CA GLY A 196 6.70 7.17 10.61
C GLY A 196 8.16 7.52 10.75
N ASP A 197 8.71 7.24 11.92
CA ASP A 197 10.04 7.71 12.29
C ASP A 197 10.85 6.65 13.04
N ILE A 198 10.32 5.42 13.15
CA ILE A 198 10.98 4.29 13.81
C ILE A 198 12.19 3.89 12.97
N PRO A 199 13.41 3.94 13.51
CA PRO A 199 14.61 3.52 12.78
C PRO A 199 14.55 2.05 12.40
N VAL A 200 14.92 1.71 11.17
CA VAL A 200 15.14 0.32 10.78
C VAL A 200 16.50 -0.12 11.31
N ASN A 201 16.49 -1.00 12.29
CA ASN A 201 17.71 -1.57 12.86
C ASN A 201 18.05 -2.87 12.12
N GLY A 202 19.22 -2.92 11.50
CA GLY A 202 19.80 -4.17 11.03
C GLY A 202 20.29 -5.02 12.21
N SER A 203 20.35 -6.34 12.02
CA SER A 203 20.87 -7.28 13.02
C SER A 203 22.36 -7.02 13.36
N ASN A 204 23.06 -6.33 12.50
CA ASN A 204 24.47 -5.99 12.68
C ASN A 204 24.72 -4.54 12.22
N LYS A 205 24.80 -3.60 13.17
CA LYS A 205 25.00 -2.17 12.87
C LYS A 205 26.32 -1.88 12.13
N LYS A 206 27.30 -2.79 12.17
CA LYS A 206 28.58 -2.63 11.49
C LYS A 206 28.52 -3.00 10.00
N ASP A 207 27.58 -3.87 9.61
CA ASP A 207 27.52 -4.41 8.23
C ASP A 207 26.57 -3.66 7.32
N ILE A 208 25.73 -2.77 7.88
CA ILE A 208 24.74 -2.00 7.11
C ILE A 208 25.08 -0.50 7.08
N GLY A 209 26.25 -0.12 7.59
CA GLY A 209 26.87 1.19 7.47
C GLY A 209 26.15 2.30 8.22
#